data_a6199c7c319936cc9d6c7367426728aa
#
_entry.id   a6199c7c319936cc9d6c7367426728aa
#
_cell.length_a   1.000
_cell.length_b   1.000
_cell.length_c   1.000
_cell.angle_alpha   90.00
_cell.angle_beta   90.00
_cell.angle_gamma   90.00
#
_symmetry.space_group_name_H-M   'P 1'
#
loop_
_entity.id
_entity.type
_entity.pdbx_description
1 polymer ?
#
loop_
_entity_poly.entity_id
_entity_poly.type
_entity_poly.pdbx_seq_one_letter_code
_entity_poly.pdbx_strand_id
1 'polypeptide(L)'
;MNQVMRRSACCLLSSLLLWSCVGCTKAAHESFGDGSVQSDSENDEAAKQAYKAFTVDALDRVAVDDLNSSGKLVLVNKLGAKSVHGDDAISFTKTVDDSNMYYVISMCKQKEQAPYSFVLYKDGQPHTLTTREACTSNGIETISLPAKNFPDATSLSIINIGNTDLVVSVYEVKKHHHE
;
A
#
# COMPACT_ATOMS: atom_id res chain seq x y z
N MET A 1 -52.08 13.83 -26.94
CA MET A 1 -52.95 14.97 -26.49
C MET A 1 -52.21 15.67 -25.36
N ASN A 2 -51.96 16.93 -25.62
CA ASN A 2 -51.62 18.08 -24.74
C ASN A 2 -50.29 17.98 -23.96
N GLN A 3 -49.25 18.63 -24.41
CA GLN A 3 -48.86 20.08 -24.33
C GLN A 3 -49.12 20.68 -22.93
N VAL A 4 -48.05 21.16 -22.27
CA VAL A 4 -47.85 22.63 -22.13
C VAL A 4 -46.39 22.93 -21.74
N MET A 5 -45.74 23.70 -22.57
CA MET A 5 -44.56 24.52 -22.29
C MET A 5 -44.88 25.55 -21.20
N ARG A 6 -43.89 25.93 -20.38
CA ARG A 6 -43.70 27.37 -20.00
C ARG A 6 -42.22 27.65 -19.78
N ARG A 7 -41.78 28.54 -20.63
CA ARG A 7 -40.55 29.34 -20.51
C ARG A 7 -40.75 30.41 -19.43
N SER A 8 -39.73 30.79 -18.73
CA SER A 8 -39.48 32.20 -18.37
C SER A 8 -38.00 32.38 -18.05
N ALA A 9 -37.54 33.39 -18.70
CA ALA A 9 -36.22 33.97 -18.77
C ALA A 9 -36.10 35.14 -17.76
N CYS A 10 -34.88 35.71 -17.72
CA CYS A 10 -34.45 36.98 -17.10
C CYS A 10 -34.12 36.88 -15.60
N CYS A 11 -33.00 37.39 -15.10
CA CYS A 11 -32.31 38.62 -15.39
C CYS A 11 -30.83 38.58 -15.01
N LEU A 12 -30.03 39.21 -15.81
CA LEU A 12 -28.71 39.77 -15.53
C LEU A 12 -28.80 40.82 -14.41
N LEU A 13 -27.81 40.91 -13.53
CA LEU A 13 -27.14 42.16 -13.17
C LEU A 13 -25.97 41.93 -12.21
N SER A 14 -24.88 42.45 -12.63
CA SER A 14 -23.58 42.73 -12.01
C SER A 14 -23.59 43.10 -10.54
N SER A 15 -22.56 42.63 -9.79
CA SER A 15 -21.79 43.54 -8.91
C SER A 15 -20.50 42.85 -8.45
N LEU A 16 -19.39 43.42 -8.82
CA LEU A 16 -18.04 43.25 -8.25
C LEU A 16 -18.08 43.52 -6.73
N LEU A 17 -17.58 42.61 -5.95
CA LEU A 17 -16.94 42.91 -4.68
C LEU A 17 -15.82 41.88 -4.41
N LEU A 18 -14.60 42.35 -4.56
CA LEU A 18 -13.37 41.82 -4.02
C LEU A 18 -13.49 41.71 -2.50
N TRP A 19 -13.37 40.50 -1.96
CA TRP A 19 -12.91 40.34 -0.59
C TRP A 19 -12.05 39.08 -0.49
N SER A 20 -10.78 39.38 -0.32
CA SER A 20 -9.74 38.45 0.13
C SER A 20 -10.14 37.89 1.49
N CYS A 21 -10.34 36.60 1.61
CA CYS A 21 -10.25 35.90 2.86
C CYS A 21 -9.23 34.75 2.68
N VAL A 22 -8.00 35.06 3.06
CA VAL A 22 -7.00 34.10 3.49
C VAL A 22 -7.59 33.37 4.69
N GLY A 23 -7.95 32.14 4.49
CA GLY A 23 -8.43 31.21 5.51
C GLY A 23 -7.96 29.82 5.16
N CYS A 24 -6.66 29.56 5.30
CA CYS A 24 -6.13 28.20 5.33
C CYS A 24 -6.65 27.49 6.58
N THR A 25 -7.80 26.85 6.50
CA THR A 25 -8.11 25.74 7.37
C THR A 25 -7.34 24.51 6.84
N LYS A 26 -6.15 24.25 7.40
CA LYS A 26 -5.50 22.97 7.34
C LYS A 26 -6.48 21.93 7.92
N ALA A 27 -7.21 21.25 7.06
CA ALA A 27 -7.71 19.93 7.40
C ALA A 27 -6.47 19.07 7.64
N ALA A 28 -6.28 18.66 8.87
CA ALA A 28 -5.27 17.68 9.26
C ALA A 28 -5.67 16.35 8.59
N HIS A 29 -5.18 16.13 7.39
CA HIS A 29 -5.07 14.82 6.81
C HIS A 29 -3.94 14.16 7.59
N GLU A 30 -4.27 13.27 8.52
CA GLU A 30 -3.29 12.37 9.11
C GLU A 30 -2.77 11.48 7.98
N SER A 31 -1.75 11.97 7.29
CA SER A 31 -0.90 11.21 6.41
C SER A 31 -0.17 10.20 7.30
N PHE A 32 -0.59 8.95 7.27
CA PHE A 32 0.24 7.83 7.71
C PHE A 32 1.54 7.91 6.90
N GLY A 33 2.64 8.17 7.62
CA GLY A 33 3.91 8.60 7.10
C GLY A 33 4.37 7.90 5.84
N ASP A 34 4.56 8.70 4.82
CA ASP A 34 5.39 8.40 3.67
C ASP A 34 6.85 8.31 4.14
N GLY A 35 7.23 7.12 4.56
CA GLY A 35 8.61 6.77 4.88
C GLY A 35 9.34 6.40 3.60
N SER A 36 9.57 7.36 2.70
CA SER A 36 10.53 7.19 1.63
C SER A 36 11.94 7.15 2.23
N VAL A 37 12.40 5.97 2.58
CA VAL A 37 13.81 5.73 2.92
C VAL A 37 14.58 5.73 1.60
N GLN A 38 15.44 6.75 1.43
CA GLN A 38 16.49 6.77 0.42
C GLN A 38 17.41 5.56 0.71
N SER A 39 17.31 4.52 -0.12
CA SER A 39 18.18 3.35 -0.02
C SER A 39 19.53 3.63 -0.66
N ASP A 40 20.61 3.31 0.05
CA ASP A 40 21.97 3.34 -0.44
C ASP A 40 22.16 2.45 -1.69
N SER A 41 23.16 2.73 -2.50
CA SER A 41 23.37 2.16 -3.85
C SER A 41 23.46 0.62 -3.91
N GLU A 42 23.81 -0.05 -2.82
CA GLU A 42 23.87 -1.53 -2.74
C GLU A 42 22.47 -2.16 -2.71
N ASN A 43 21.53 -1.53 -2.01
CA ASN A 43 20.13 -1.99 -1.98
C ASN A 43 19.45 -1.85 -3.35
N ASP A 44 19.85 -0.86 -4.14
CA ASP A 44 19.36 -0.67 -5.51
C ASP A 44 19.75 -1.82 -6.44
N GLU A 45 20.96 -2.38 -6.31
CA GLU A 45 21.43 -3.48 -7.15
C GLU A 45 20.74 -4.80 -6.78
N ALA A 46 20.58 -5.09 -5.48
CA ALA A 46 19.81 -6.24 -5.00
C ALA A 46 18.36 -6.19 -5.49
N ALA A 47 17.71 -5.02 -5.41
CA ALA A 47 16.38 -4.79 -5.92
C ALA A 47 16.25 -5.02 -7.43
N LYS A 48 17.21 -4.55 -8.22
CA LYS A 48 17.26 -4.77 -9.69
C LYS A 48 17.44 -6.25 -10.04
N GLN A 49 18.28 -6.97 -9.32
CA GLN A 49 18.49 -8.40 -9.52
C GLN A 49 17.21 -9.20 -9.14
N ALA A 50 16.57 -8.85 -8.02
CA ALA A 50 15.33 -9.46 -7.61
C ALA A 50 14.21 -9.20 -8.63
N TYR A 51 14.09 -7.96 -9.11
CA TYR A 51 13.12 -7.60 -10.14
C TYR A 51 13.35 -8.37 -11.45
N LYS A 52 14.60 -8.63 -11.83
CA LYS A 52 14.93 -9.45 -13.00
C LYS A 52 14.55 -10.92 -12.79
N ALA A 53 14.80 -11.46 -11.61
CA ALA A 53 14.45 -12.85 -11.26
C ALA A 53 12.93 -13.04 -11.11
N PHE A 54 12.25 -12.07 -10.53
CA PHE A 54 10.81 -12.01 -10.30
C PHE A 54 10.25 -13.27 -9.60
N THR A 55 10.87 -13.66 -8.51
CA THR A 55 10.49 -14.84 -7.71
C THR A 55 10.31 -14.47 -6.24
N VAL A 56 9.57 -15.31 -5.50
CA VAL A 56 9.43 -15.18 -4.05
C VAL A 56 10.79 -15.17 -3.35
N ASP A 57 11.70 -16.11 -3.70
CA ASP A 57 13.02 -16.20 -3.08
C ASP A 57 13.89 -14.97 -3.31
N ALA A 58 13.73 -14.33 -4.46
CA ALA A 58 14.44 -13.09 -4.77
C ALA A 58 13.89 -11.91 -3.95
N LEU A 59 12.55 -11.82 -3.82
CA LEU A 59 11.89 -10.82 -3.00
C LEU A 59 12.21 -10.98 -1.52
N ASP A 60 12.26 -12.23 -1.03
CA ASP A 60 12.62 -12.54 0.36
C ASP A 60 14.03 -12.06 0.72
N ARG A 61 14.99 -12.17 -0.20
CA ARG A 61 16.34 -11.64 0.01
C ARG A 61 16.32 -10.12 0.15
N VAL A 62 15.60 -9.42 -0.73
CA VAL A 62 15.44 -7.96 -0.63
C VAL A 62 14.79 -7.57 0.69
N ALA A 63 13.76 -8.31 1.15
CA ALA A 63 13.10 -8.04 2.42
C ALA A 63 14.07 -8.16 3.61
N VAL A 64 14.88 -9.21 3.64
CA VAL A 64 15.89 -9.43 4.69
C VAL A 64 16.96 -8.35 4.67
N ASP A 65 17.44 -7.98 3.49
CA ASP A 65 18.46 -6.93 3.32
C ASP A 65 17.91 -5.55 3.76
N ASP A 66 16.66 -5.21 3.39
CA ASP A 66 16.00 -3.97 3.80
C ASP A 66 15.82 -3.90 5.33
N LEU A 67 15.35 -4.97 5.94
CA LEU A 67 15.17 -5.04 7.40
C LEU A 67 16.50 -4.92 8.14
N ASN A 68 17.54 -5.59 7.67
CA ASN A 68 18.88 -5.54 8.26
C ASN A 68 19.53 -4.17 8.11
N SER A 69 19.43 -3.55 6.93
CA SER A 69 20.05 -2.25 6.64
C SER A 69 19.36 -1.11 7.39
N SER A 70 18.03 -1.18 7.53
CA SER A 70 17.27 -0.17 8.26
C SER A 70 17.59 -0.14 9.75
N GLY A 71 17.94 -1.28 10.35
CA GLY A 71 18.18 -1.45 11.78
C GLY A 71 16.98 -1.10 12.69
N LYS A 72 15.83 -0.73 12.11
CA LYS A 72 14.63 -0.28 12.84
C LYS A 72 13.68 -1.42 13.17
N LEU A 73 13.64 -2.42 12.29
CA LEU A 73 12.76 -3.57 12.40
C LEU A 73 13.58 -4.86 12.39
N VAL A 74 13.14 -5.85 13.13
CA VAL A 74 13.76 -7.17 13.21
C VAL A 74 12.74 -8.20 12.74
N LEU A 75 13.14 -9.06 11.83
CA LEU A 75 12.35 -10.17 11.34
C LEU A 75 12.05 -11.15 12.49
N VAL A 76 10.78 -11.48 12.67
CA VAL A 76 10.32 -12.50 13.64
C VAL A 76 9.93 -13.78 12.90
N ASN A 77 9.02 -13.68 11.92
CA ASN A 77 8.55 -14.82 11.15
C ASN A 77 8.15 -14.41 9.73
N LYS A 78 8.23 -15.35 8.81
CA LYS A 78 7.53 -15.27 7.53
C LYS A 78 6.11 -15.82 7.69
N LEU A 79 5.11 -15.02 7.35
CA LEU A 79 3.69 -15.39 7.45
C LEU A 79 3.19 -16.08 6.19
N GLY A 80 3.68 -15.68 5.03
CA GLY A 80 3.32 -16.26 3.76
C GLY A 80 3.93 -15.51 2.58
N ALA A 81 3.90 -16.13 1.42
CA ALA A 81 4.32 -15.49 0.17
C ALA A 81 3.69 -16.17 -1.04
N LYS A 82 3.51 -15.42 -2.13
CA LYS A 82 2.92 -15.95 -3.34
C LYS A 82 3.30 -15.11 -4.57
N SER A 83 3.39 -15.77 -5.72
CA SER A 83 3.30 -15.12 -7.03
C SER A 83 1.83 -15.09 -7.45
N VAL A 84 1.34 -13.93 -7.85
CA VAL A 84 -0.08 -13.66 -8.07
C VAL A 84 -0.30 -13.06 -9.46
N HIS A 85 -1.33 -13.57 -10.13
CA HIS A 85 -1.85 -12.99 -11.38
C HIS A 85 -3.39 -12.95 -11.24
N GLY A 86 -3.98 -11.76 -11.13
CA GLY A 86 -5.38 -11.59 -10.79
C GLY A 86 -5.62 -11.51 -9.26
N ASP A 87 -6.89 -11.58 -8.86
CA ASP A 87 -7.28 -11.56 -7.45
C ASP A 87 -6.84 -12.84 -6.74
N ASP A 88 -6.30 -12.71 -5.53
CA ASP A 88 -5.81 -13.85 -4.75
C ASP A 88 -5.71 -13.50 -3.25
N ALA A 89 -5.27 -14.47 -2.44
CA ALA A 89 -5.00 -14.26 -1.03
C ALA A 89 -3.77 -15.08 -0.57
N ILE A 90 -3.05 -14.51 0.40
CA ILE A 90 -1.96 -15.17 1.10
C ILE A 90 -2.45 -15.51 2.50
N SER A 91 -2.71 -16.80 2.77
CA SER A 91 -3.05 -17.27 4.11
C SER A 91 -1.83 -17.20 5.02
N PHE A 92 -2.02 -16.72 6.25
CA PHE A 92 -0.96 -16.64 7.22
C PHE A 92 -0.74 -18.00 7.91
N THR A 93 0.51 -18.37 8.11
CA THR A 93 0.90 -19.62 8.76
C THR A 93 0.64 -19.59 10.27
N LYS A 94 0.46 -18.38 10.83
CA LYS A 94 0.20 -18.16 12.26
C LYS A 94 -0.39 -16.78 12.51
N THR A 95 -0.96 -16.57 13.69
CA THR A 95 -1.38 -15.26 14.18
C THR A 95 -0.16 -14.41 14.57
N VAL A 96 -0.22 -13.13 14.33
CA VAL A 96 0.82 -12.16 14.68
C VAL A 96 0.55 -11.61 16.08
N ASP A 97 1.61 -11.47 16.88
CA ASP A 97 1.51 -10.85 18.21
C ASP A 97 1.14 -9.37 18.10
N ASP A 98 0.21 -8.89 18.94
CA ASP A 98 -0.28 -7.50 18.93
C ASP A 98 0.80 -6.45 19.16
N SER A 99 1.91 -6.82 19.83
CA SER A 99 3.06 -5.95 20.04
C SER A 99 3.96 -5.81 18.81
N ASN A 100 3.79 -6.69 17.82
CA ASN A 100 4.56 -6.75 16.58
C ASN A 100 3.87 -5.97 15.44
N MET A 101 4.42 -6.09 14.26
CA MET A 101 3.93 -5.43 13.05
C MET A 101 3.85 -6.43 11.90
N TYR A 102 2.90 -6.20 11.01
CA TYR A 102 2.96 -6.77 9.65
C TYR A 102 3.94 -5.95 8.82
N TYR A 103 4.76 -6.64 8.05
CA TYR A 103 5.60 -6.08 7.01
C TYR A 103 5.28 -6.79 5.71
N VAL A 104 4.73 -6.05 4.77
CA VAL A 104 4.37 -6.54 3.43
C VAL A 104 5.36 -5.95 2.45
N ILE A 105 5.98 -6.81 1.65
CA ILE A 105 6.81 -6.40 0.53
C ILE A 105 6.27 -7.02 -0.75
N SER A 106 6.26 -6.25 -1.82
CA SER A 106 5.79 -6.72 -3.13
C SER A 106 6.69 -6.26 -4.27
N MET A 107 6.77 -7.09 -5.30
CA MET A 107 7.30 -6.73 -6.61
C MET A 107 6.18 -6.75 -7.64
N CYS A 108 6.19 -5.76 -8.53
CA CYS A 108 5.20 -5.56 -9.57
C CYS A 108 5.91 -5.35 -10.91
N LYS A 109 5.53 -6.08 -11.94
CA LYS A 109 6.27 -6.12 -13.22
C LYS A 109 5.72 -5.21 -14.31
N GLN A 110 4.50 -4.78 -14.22
CA GLN A 110 3.83 -4.02 -15.27
C GLN A 110 4.05 -2.52 -15.07
N LYS A 111 4.39 -1.83 -16.17
CA LYS A 111 4.73 -0.39 -16.13
C LYS A 111 3.55 0.54 -16.41
N GLU A 112 2.46 0.05 -17.00
CA GLU A 112 1.31 0.84 -17.39
C GLU A 112 0.08 0.35 -16.64
N GLN A 113 -0.83 1.26 -16.29
CA GLN A 113 -2.09 1.09 -15.56
C GLN A 113 -2.37 -0.35 -15.08
N ALA A 114 -1.90 -0.66 -13.91
CA ALA A 114 -1.96 -1.98 -13.33
C ALA A 114 -2.50 -1.85 -11.89
N PRO A 115 -3.78 -1.46 -11.73
CA PRO A 115 -4.33 -1.19 -10.42
C PRO A 115 -4.40 -2.47 -9.58
N TYR A 116 -3.86 -2.39 -8.37
CA TYR A 116 -3.97 -3.43 -7.36
C TYR A 116 -4.12 -2.82 -5.96
N SER A 117 -4.67 -3.61 -5.04
CA SER A 117 -4.83 -3.22 -3.64
C SER A 117 -4.50 -4.38 -2.72
N PHE A 118 -3.93 -4.07 -1.56
CA PHE A 118 -3.77 -4.99 -0.45
C PHE A 118 -4.81 -4.71 0.62
N VAL A 119 -5.48 -5.77 1.09
CA VAL A 119 -6.59 -5.68 2.04
C VAL A 119 -6.38 -6.66 3.20
N LEU A 120 -6.46 -6.18 4.43
CA LEU A 120 -6.63 -7.00 5.62
C LEU A 120 -8.07 -6.90 6.11
N TYR A 121 -8.51 -7.92 6.83
CA TYR A 121 -9.83 -7.91 7.45
C TYR A 121 -9.70 -7.69 8.96
N LYS A 122 -10.62 -6.88 9.49
CA LYS A 122 -10.81 -6.66 10.92
C LYS A 122 -12.30 -6.79 11.21
N ASP A 123 -12.66 -7.65 12.15
CA ASP A 123 -14.07 -7.90 12.50
C ASP A 123 -14.93 -8.27 11.27
N GLY A 124 -14.35 -8.98 10.31
CA GLY A 124 -14.99 -9.35 9.05
C GLY A 124 -15.13 -8.21 8.03
N GLN A 125 -14.66 -7.01 8.35
CA GLN A 125 -14.71 -5.85 7.45
C GLN A 125 -13.37 -5.68 6.72
N PRO A 126 -13.40 -5.41 5.40
CA PRO A 126 -12.20 -5.17 4.62
C PRO A 126 -11.59 -3.80 4.93
N HIS A 127 -10.29 -3.75 5.14
CA HIS A 127 -9.50 -2.54 5.30
C HIS A 127 -8.40 -2.51 4.25
N THR A 128 -8.49 -1.59 3.31
CA THR A 128 -7.47 -1.39 2.27
C THR A 128 -6.23 -0.77 2.89
N LEU A 129 -5.11 -1.46 2.78
CA LEU A 129 -3.80 -0.99 3.27
C LEU A 129 -3.18 -0.01 2.28
N THR A 130 -3.26 -0.34 1.01
CA THR A 130 -2.79 0.49 -0.10
C THR A 130 -3.60 0.20 -1.35
N THR A 131 -3.68 1.20 -2.21
CA THR A 131 -4.16 1.08 -3.59
C THR A 131 -3.11 1.70 -4.50
N ARG A 132 -2.74 1.01 -5.56
CA ARG A 132 -1.81 1.49 -6.57
C ARG A 132 -2.48 1.46 -7.94
N GLU A 133 -2.27 2.51 -8.70
CA GLU A 133 -2.73 2.61 -10.09
C GLU A 133 -1.70 2.00 -11.07
N ALA A 134 -0.44 1.92 -10.64
CA ALA A 134 0.67 1.38 -11.41
C ALA A 134 1.79 0.89 -10.49
N CYS A 135 2.70 0.09 -11.03
CA CYS A 135 3.92 -0.30 -10.32
C CYS A 135 4.82 0.91 -10.02
N THR A 136 5.50 0.88 -8.88
CA THR A 136 6.53 1.87 -8.52
C THR A 136 7.69 1.85 -9.52
N SER A 137 8.46 2.92 -9.58
CA SER A 137 9.56 3.06 -10.57
C SER A 137 10.64 1.97 -10.46
N ASN A 138 10.92 1.50 -9.25
CA ASN A 138 11.82 0.37 -8.98
C ASN A 138 11.09 -0.98 -8.91
N GLY A 139 9.76 -1.00 -9.08
CA GLY A 139 8.94 -2.20 -9.05
C GLY A 139 8.77 -2.84 -7.68
N ILE A 140 9.34 -2.30 -6.60
CA ILE A 140 9.25 -2.84 -5.24
C ILE A 140 8.51 -1.85 -4.34
N GLU A 141 7.64 -2.36 -3.50
CA GLU A 141 6.89 -1.60 -2.50
C GLU A 141 6.94 -2.31 -1.15
N THR A 142 7.05 -1.52 -0.08
CA THR A 142 6.98 -2.01 1.29
C THR A 142 5.89 -1.28 2.08
N ILE A 143 5.20 -2.00 2.95
CA ILE A 143 4.17 -1.47 3.86
C ILE A 143 4.42 -2.06 5.24
N SER A 144 4.46 -1.22 6.27
CA SER A 144 4.54 -1.65 7.66
C SER A 144 3.37 -1.11 8.46
N LEU A 145 2.70 -1.96 9.23
CA LEU A 145 1.56 -1.56 10.06
C LEU A 145 1.50 -2.37 11.37
N PRO A 146 1.04 -1.73 12.49
CA PRO A 146 0.93 -2.42 13.78
C PRO A 146 -0.08 -3.57 13.73
N ALA A 147 0.30 -4.76 14.22
CA ALA A 147 -0.56 -5.94 14.25
C ALA A 147 -1.81 -5.73 15.11
N LYS A 148 -1.72 -4.96 16.19
CA LYS A 148 -2.87 -4.60 17.04
C LYS A 148 -4.03 -3.94 16.30
N ASN A 149 -3.80 -3.39 15.13
CA ASN A 149 -4.87 -2.82 14.29
C ASN A 149 -5.69 -3.91 13.58
N PHE A 150 -5.12 -5.12 13.47
CA PHE A 150 -5.70 -6.28 12.78
C PHE A 150 -5.40 -7.57 13.53
N PRO A 151 -5.87 -7.71 14.79
CA PRO A 151 -5.47 -8.81 15.68
C PRO A 151 -5.92 -10.19 15.15
N ASP A 152 -7.02 -10.23 14.40
CA ASP A 152 -7.62 -11.47 13.89
C ASP A 152 -7.30 -11.72 12.41
N ALA A 153 -6.35 -10.99 11.82
CA ALA A 153 -6.01 -11.19 10.42
C ALA A 153 -5.36 -12.55 10.20
N THR A 154 -5.96 -13.36 9.35
CA THR A 154 -5.49 -14.70 8.97
C THR A 154 -4.99 -14.77 7.53
N SER A 155 -5.15 -13.70 6.78
CA SER A 155 -4.69 -13.60 5.38
C SER A 155 -4.57 -12.16 4.92
N LEU A 156 -3.73 -11.94 3.91
CA LEU A 156 -3.68 -10.73 3.10
C LEU A 156 -4.41 -11.00 1.78
N SER A 157 -5.49 -10.30 1.52
CA SER A 157 -6.18 -10.34 0.23
C SER A 157 -5.55 -9.37 -0.74
N ILE A 158 -5.43 -9.79 -1.99
CA ILE A 158 -4.87 -9.04 -3.11
C ILE A 158 -5.97 -8.86 -4.14
N ILE A 159 -6.42 -7.62 -4.32
CA ILE A 159 -7.38 -7.24 -5.35
C ILE A 159 -6.55 -6.70 -6.51
N ASN A 160 -6.50 -7.42 -7.62
CA ASN A 160 -5.61 -7.16 -8.73
C ASN A 160 -6.41 -6.96 -10.03
N ILE A 161 -7.14 -5.86 -10.08
CA ILE A 161 -8.04 -5.50 -11.20
C ILE A 161 -7.27 -5.42 -12.52
N GLY A 162 -6.01 -5.01 -12.49
CA GLY A 162 -5.15 -4.88 -13.67
C GLY A 162 -4.56 -6.20 -14.17
N ASN A 163 -4.81 -7.34 -13.52
CA ASN A 163 -4.17 -8.63 -13.81
C ASN A 163 -2.64 -8.51 -13.91
N THR A 164 -2.06 -7.69 -13.05
CA THR A 164 -0.62 -7.45 -13.00
C THR A 164 0.09 -8.67 -12.41
N ASP A 165 1.26 -9.00 -12.94
CA ASP A 165 2.12 -9.97 -12.27
C ASP A 165 2.69 -9.34 -10.99
N LEU A 166 2.36 -9.94 -9.86
CA LEU A 166 2.84 -9.56 -8.54
C LEU A 166 3.58 -10.73 -7.88
N VAL A 167 4.62 -10.41 -7.14
CA VAL A 167 5.20 -11.31 -6.14
C VAL A 167 5.07 -10.61 -4.79
N VAL A 168 4.48 -11.27 -3.82
CA VAL A 168 4.18 -10.67 -2.50
C VAL A 168 4.69 -11.59 -1.41
N SER A 169 5.34 -11.02 -0.40
CA SER A 169 5.72 -11.69 0.84
C SER A 169 5.24 -10.90 2.05
N VAL A 170 4.81 -11.61 3.07
CA VAL A 170 4.29 -11.03 4.33
C VAL A 170 5.09 -11.59 5.49
N TYR A 171 5.51 -10.70 6.38
CA TYR A 171 6.30 -11.03 7.55
C TYR A 171 5.68 -10.44 8.81
N GLU A 172 5.96 -11.09 9.92
CA GLU A 172 5.89 -10.52 11.26
C GLU A 172 7.25 -9.92 11.60
N VAL A 173 7.27 -8.66 11.99
CA VAL A 173 8.47 -7.93 12.41
C VAL A 173 8.23 -7.24 13.74
N LYS A 174 9.28 -6.98 14.50
CA LYS A 174 9.24 -6.19 15.73
C LYS A 174 10.14 -4.98 15.63
N LYS A 175 9.80 -3.90 16.35
CA LYS A 175 10.69 -2.75 16.47
C LYS A 175 11.96 -3.15 17.19
N HIS A 176 13.10 -2.71 16.66
CA HIS A 176 14.35 -2.81 17.39
C HIS A 176 14.34 -1.75 18.51
N HIS A 177 14.39 -2.21 19.76
CA HIS A 177 14.60 -1.31 20.90
C HIS A 177 16.10 -1.11 21.05
N HIS A 178 16.60 0.09 20.80
CA HIS A 178 17.94 0.49 21.25
C HIS A 178 17.84 0.70 22.76
N GLU A 179 18.45 -0.18 23.56
CA GLU A 179 18.74 0.04 24.97
C GLU A 179 19.84 1.09 25.14
#